data_215f2934555a28309fcd0c171af1fbbc
#
_entry.id   215f2934555a28309fcd0c171af1fbbc
#
_cell.length_a   1.000
_cell.length_b   1.000
_cell.length_c   1.000
_cell.angle_alpha   90.00
_cell.angle_beta   90.00
_cell.angle_gamma   90.00
#
_symmetry.space_group_name_H-M   'P 1'
#
loop_
_entity.id
_entity.type
_entity.pdbx_description
1 polymer ?
#
loop_
_entity_poly.entity_id
_entity_poly.type
_entity_poly.pdbx_seq_one_letter_code
_entity_poly.pdbx_strand_id
1 'polypeptide(L)'
;MQVTNISVIYFIFRLILLVVGALNGYYLSKKSKKKSVWGFYPVIGVYTLYSGLRWGRGTDYNLYYWVYEDINNGISREDYEPLFELMVKIGGWLGLSWQGFVVFMSFFLIFAWCFFLKDYKQYLLIGLPFLCLNLTFAENFMRWSLGFSFILIGLSYLLNRGDYKKYVIFCLMAFFIHYGLILNILLFTGIYFIKKPFSPLLFFLIYVGGIMLFSASFFTNFIDLVQQANLGTRFITYQANAAMWLDPEEQKVQGDFSYFNILATLFFILSANKMIKKKPKWLYIYNLSLIACVGYPISQKLELLIRMEDIIYIFRTVLLGFVILDVLKNKKYYGRLMYCLLYTSDAADDLTRVD
;
A
#
# COMPACT_ATOMS: atom_id res chain seq x y z
N MET A 1 12.65 26.88 -14.32
CA MET A 1 12.46 27.57 -13.03
C MET A 1 11.16 27.23 -12.32
N GLN A 2 10.05 26.99 -13.02
CA GLN A 2 8.76 26.60 -12.37
C GLN A 2 8.77 25.19 -11.77
N VAL A 3 9.44 24.22 -12.37
CA VAL A 3 9.45 22.82 -11.90
C VAL A 3 10.12 22.66 -10.52
N THR A 4 11.19 23.42 -10.26
CA THR A 4 11.92 23.38 -8.98
C THR A 4 11.08 23.89 -7.81
N ASN A 5 10.26 24.91 -8.00
CA ASN A 5 9.41 25.46 -6.94
C ASN A 5 8.28 24.51 -6.52
N ILE A 6 7.69 23.80 -7.48
CA ILE A 6 6.62 22.82 -7.21
C ILE A 6 7.17 21.65 -6.39
N SER A 7 8.34 21.14 -6.75
CA SER A 7 8.98 20.04 -6.01
C SER A 7 9.29 20.40 -4.56
N VAL A 8 9.76 21.63 -4.30
CA VAL A 8 10.04 22.13 -2.94
C VAL A 8 8.76 22.23 -2.11
N ILE A 9 7.65 22.72 -2.68
CA ILE A 9 6.37 22.82 -1.98
C ILE A 9 5.88 21.42 -1.57
N TYR A 10 5.93 20.45 -2.46
CA TYR A 10 5.55 19.07 -2.14
C TYR A 10 6.45 18.43 -1.08
N PHE A 11 7.74 18.70 -1.13
CA PHE A 11 8.67 18.24 -0.09
C PHE A 11 8.30 18.81 1.29
N ILE A 12 8.02 20.11 1.38
CA ILE A 12 7.59 20.77 2.62
C ILE A 12 6.28 20.15 3.14
N PHE A 13 5.27 19.97 2.26
CA PHE A 13 4.02 19.32 2.65
C PHE A 13 4.24 17.89 3.15
N ARG A 14 5.16 17.15 2.54
CA ARG A 14 5.52 15.80 2.97
C ARG A 14 6.16 15.81 4.37
N LEU A 15 7.04 16.76 4.65
CA LEU A 15 7.60 16.94 5.99
C LEU A 15 6.52 17.31 7.02
N ILE A 16 5.61 18.24 6.68
CA ILE A 16 4.47 18.58 7.53
C ILE A 16 3.62 17.33 7.83
N LEU A 17 3.31 16.55 6.83
CA LEU A 17 2.54 15.31 6.98
C LEU A 17 3.22 14.32 7.93
N LEU A 18 4.54 14.17 7.84
CA LEU A 18 5.31 13.33 8.76
C LEU A 18 5.26 13.81 10.20
N VAL A 19 5.48 15.12 10.41
CA VAL A 19 5.43 15.73 11.74
C VAL A 19 4.03 15.59 12.33
N VAL A 20 2.99 15.93 11.57
CA VAL A 20 1.59 15.80 12.00
C VAL A 20 1.25 14.34 12.26
N GLY A 21 1.71 13.41 11.43
CA GLY A 21 1.56 11.97 11.62
C GLY A 21 2.18 11.49 12.95
N ALA A 22 3.40 11.92 13.24
CA ALA A 22 4.10 11.58 14.48
C ALA A 22 3.43 12.17 15.73
N LEU A 23 3.08 13.45 15.69
CA LEU A 23 2.40 14.13 16.79
C LEU A 23 1.01 13.53 17.06
N ASN A 24 0.24 13.29 16.02
CA ASN A 24 -1.08 12.67 16.14
C ASN A 24 -0.98 11.22 16.63
N GLY A 25 -0.02 10.44 16.10
CA GLY A 25 0.26 9.10 16.57
C GLY A 25 0.67 9.06 18.05
N TYR A 26 1.50 9.99 18.49
CA TYR A 26 1.90 10.15 19.89
C TYR A 26 0.70 10.46 20.79
N TYR A 27 -0.11 11.45 20.41
CA TYR A 27 -1.32 11.83 21.13
C TYR A 27 -2.29 10.65 21.30
N LEU A 28 -2.58 9.94 20.19
CA LEU A 28 -3.48 8.81 20.18
C LEU A 28 -2.95 7.63 21.02
N SER A 29 -1.63 7.41 21.02
CA SER A 29 -1.01 6.34 21.80
C SER A 29 -1.12 6.55 23.31
N LYS A 30 -1.12 7.83 23.77
CA LYS A 30 -1.16 8.18 25.19
C LYS A 30 -2.55 8.40 25.77
N LYS A 31 -3.44 9.08 25.05
CA LYS A 31 -4.67 9.66 25.64
C LYS A 31 -5.97 8.90 25.35
N SER A 32 -6.04 8.06 24.36
CA SER A 32 -7.35 7.63 23.90
C SER A 32 -7.72 6.21 24.29
N LYS A 33 -8.58 6.10 25.29
CA LYS A 33 -9.36 4.87 25.54
C LYS A 33 -10.51 4.68 24.52
N LYS A 34 -11.02 5.78 23.91
CA LYS A 34 -12.09 5.71 22.91
C LYS A 34 -11.55 5.32 21.53
N LYS A 35 -12.14 4.30 20.93
CA LYS A 35 -11.84 3.82 19.57
C LYS A 35 -12.59 4.66 18.53
N SER A 36 -12.27 5.96 18.45
CA SER A 36 -12.88 6.87 17.49
C SER A 36 -11.92 7.21 16.35
N VAL A 37 -12.39 7.18 15.13
CA VAL A 37 -11.65 7.63 13.94
C VAL A 37 -11.41 9.14 13.97
N TRP A 38 -12.30 9.88 14.61
CA TRP A 38 -12.17 11.35 14.70
C TRP A 38 -10.93 11.83 15.46
N GLY A 39 -10.28 10.96 16.24
CA GLY A 39 -8.98 11.27 16.83
C GLY A 39 -7.85 11.46 15.81
N PHE A 40 -8.06 11.05 14.56
CA PHE A 40 -7.10 11.16 13.45
C PHE A 40 -7.32 12.42 12.59
N TYR A 41 -8.24 13.32 12.96
CA TYR A 41 -8.58 14.48 12.13
C TYR A 41 -7.38 15.29 11.63
N PRO A 42 -6.26 15.50 12.40
CA PRO A 42 -5.12 16.25 11.88
C PRO A 42 -4.45 15.56 10.69
N VAL A 43 -4.21 14.25 10.80
CA VAL A 43 -3.61 13.46 9.71
C VAL A 43 -4.56 13.35 8.53
N ILE A 44 -5.85 13.12 8.78
CA ILE A 44 -6.87 13.07 7.72
C ILE A 44 -6.86 14.39 6.94
N GLY A 45 -6.90 15.53 7.63
CA GLY A 45 -6.91 16.85 6.99
C GLY A 45 -5.65 17.12 6.18
N VAL A 46 -4.47 16.95 6.78
CA VAL A 46 -3.19 17.25 6.10
C VAL A 46 -2.96 16.30 4.92
N TYR A 47 -3.24 15.01 5.05
CA TYR A 47 -3.10 14.08 3.93
C TYR A 47 -4.08 14.39 2.80
N THR A 48 -5.33 14.70 3.14
CA THR A 48 -6.36 15.07 2.14
C THR A 48 -5.92 16.29 1.33
N LEU A 49 -5.35 17.30 1.98
CA LEU A 49 -4.82 18.47 1.29
C LEU A 49 -3.57 18.12 0.47
N TYR A 50 -2.62 17.38 1.05
CA TYR A 50 -1.38 16.99 0.38
C TYR A 50 -1.62 16.17 -0.89
N SER A 51 -2.42 15.12 -0.79
CA SER A 51 -2.69 14.22 -1.91
C SER A 51 -3.84 14.71 -2.79
N GLY A 52 -4.83 15.38 -2.20
CA GLY A 52 -6.02 15.86 -2.88
C GLY A 52 -5.78 17.13 -3.72
N LEU A 53 -4.91 18.03 -3.28
CA LEU A 53 -4.58 19.26 -4.03
C LEU A 53 -3.42 19.09 -5.01
N ARG A 54 -2.96 17.86 -5.26
CA ARG A 54 -1.96 17.61 -6.28
C ARG A 54 -2.48 18.00 -7.66
N TRP A 55 -1.64 18.69 -8.45
CA TRP A 55 -1.94 19.03 -9.83
C TRP A 55 -0.96 18.33 -10.76
N GLY A 56 -1.47 17.50 -11.68
CA GLY A 56 -0.66 16.80 -12.68
C GLY A 56 0.34 15.77 -12.11
N ARG A 57 0.32 15.49 -10.79
CA ARG A 57 1.22 14.53 -10.16
C ARG A 57 0.60 13.13 -10.18
N GLY A 58 1.36 12.17 -10.68
CA GLY A 58 0.95 10.79 -10.94
C GLY A 58 0.82 10.52 -12.43
N THR A 59 1.32 9.38 -12.88
CA THR A 59 1.30 8.97 -14.30
C THR A 59 -0.11 8.95 -14.87
N ASP A 60 -1.08 8.47 -14.10
CA ASP A 60 -2.46 8.30 -14.55
C ASP A 60 -3.34 9.54 -14.27
N TYR A 61 -2.79 10.64 -13.71
CA TYR A 61 -3.58 11.81 -13.32
C TYR A 61 -4.39 12.39 -14.49
N ASN A 62 -3.74 12.61 -15.64
CA ASN A 62 -4.38 13.17 -16.83
C ASN A 62 -5.38 12.20 -17.46
N LEU A 63 -5.08 10.90 -17.43
CA LEU A 63 -6.00 9.86 -17.89
C LEU A 63 -7.32 9.91 -17.12
N TYR A 64 -7.25 9.94 -15.79
CA TYR A 64 -8.46 10.01 -14.95
C TYR A 64 -9.16 11.36 -15.02
N TYR A 65 -8.45 12.45 -15.32
CA TYR A 65 -9.09 13.74 -15.62
C TYR A 65 -10.01 13.63 -16.85
N TRP A 66 -9.52 13.09 -17.96
CA TRP A 66 -10.32 12.90 -19.16
C TRP A 66 -11.49 11.94 -18.93
N VAL A 67 -11.27 10.88 -18.16
CA VAL A 67 -12.34 9.95 -17.77
C VAL A 67 -13.43 10.66 -16.99
N TYR A 68 -13.05 11.52 -16.04
CA TYR A 68 -14.01 12.30 -15.25
C TYR A 68 -14.85 13.23 -16.14
N GLU A 69 -14.20 13.95 -17.03
CA GLU A 69 -14.88 14.85 -17.96
C GLU A 69 -15.80 14.10 -18.93
N ASP A 70 -15.32 13.02 -19.54
CA ASP A 70 -16.10 12.23 -20.50
C ASP A 70 -17.39 11.67 -19.86
N ILE A 71 -17.28 11.05 -18.70
CA ILE A 71 -18.44 10.47 -18.00
C ILE A 71 -19.45 11.57 -17.64
N ASN A 72 -19.01 12.75 -17.17
CA ASN A 72 -19.92 13.84 -16.81
C ASN A 72 -20.52 14.54 -18.03
N ASN A 73 -19.88 14.46 -19.20
CA ASN A 73 -20.43 14.92 -20.48
C ASN A 73 -21.32 13.87 -21.16
N GLY A 74 -21.63 12.75 -20.50
CA GLY A 74 -22.53 11.72 -21.03
C GLY A 74 -21.86 10.77 -22.03
N ILE A 75 -20.53 10.81 -22.19
CA ILE A 75 -19.79 9.88 -23.02
C ILE A 75 -19.62 8.59 -22.23
N SER A 76 -20.40 7.55 -22.60
CA SER A 76 -20.26 6.23 -21.99
C SER A 76 -18.95 5.61 -22.41
N ARG A 77 -18.16 5.17 -21.43
CA ARG A 77 -16.98 4.35 -21.64
C ARG A 77 -17.24 2.96 -21.06
N GLU A 78 -17.42 1.98 -21.92
CA GLU A 78 -17.66 0.57 -21.53
C GLU A 78 -16.50 -0.05 -20.73
N ASP A 79 -15.38 0.66 -20.62
CA ASP A 79 -14.15 0.17 -20.00
C ASP A 79 -14.06 0.36 -18.48
N TYR A 80 -15.05 1.04 -17.86
CA TYR A 80 -15.01 1.31 -16.43
C TYR A 80 -16.05 0.51 -15.65
N GLU A 81 -15.67 0.12 -14.45
CA GLU A 81 -16.52 -0.63 -13.55
C GLU A 81 -17.71 0.23 -13.06
N PRO A 82 -18.90 -0.36 -12.90
CA PRO A 82 -20.16 0.37 -12.75
C PRO A 82 -20.21 1.24 -11.49
N LEU A 83 -19.60 0.83 -10.38
CA LEU A 83 -19.62 1.63 -9.16
C LEU A 83 -18.64 2.81 -9.24
N PHE A 84 -17.50 2.65 -9.93
CA PHE A 84 -16.61 3.78 -10.18
C PHE A 84 -17.28 4.83 -11.05
N GLU A 85 -17.90 4.43 -12.15
CA GLU A 85 -18.66 5.33 -13.04
C GLU A 85 -19.78 6.06 -12.28
N LEU A 86 -20.54 5.32 -11.45
CA LEU A 86 -21.56 5.91 -10.59
C LEU A 86 -21.00 6.98 -9.64
N MET A 87 -19.84 6.73 -9.02
CA MET A 87 -19.20 7.69 -8.11
C MET A 87 -18.75 8.95 -8.86
N VAL A 88 -18.25 8.81 -10.09
CA VAL A 88 -17.89 9.96 -10.94
C VAL A 88 -19.16 10.78 -11.27
N LYS A 89 -20.25 10.12 -11.70
CA LYS A 89 -21.54 10.78 -11.97
C LYS A 89 -22.10 11.51 -10.76
N ILE A 90 -22.03 10.89 -9.58
CA ILE A 90 -22.42 11.54 -8.32
C ILE A 90 -21.56 12.78 -8.05
N GLY A 91 -20.24 12.67 -8.27
CA GLY A 91 -19.33 13.81 -8.14
C GLY A 91 -19.71 14.98 -9.04
N GLY A 92 -19.97 14.71 -10.32
CA GLY A 92 -20.44 15.72 -11.27
C GLY A 92 -21.81 16.31 -10.89
N TRP A 93 -22.76 15.47 -10.48
CA TRP A 93 -24.08 15.93 -10.01
C TRP A 93 -23.98 16.83 -8.77
N LEU A 94 -23.04 16.58 -7.88
CA LEU A 94 -22.74 17.43 -6.72
C LEU A 94 -21.96 18.71 -7.10
N GLY A 95 -21.65 18.93 -8.37
CA GLY A 95 -20.87 20.07 -8.86
C GLY A 95 -19.40 20.04 -8.48
N LEU A 96 -18.85 18.86 -8.15
CA LEU A 96 -17.42 18.75 -7.90
C LEU A 96 -16.64 18.94 -9.21
N SER A 97 -15.63 19.81 -9.18
CA SER A 97 -14.60 19.79 -10.21
C SER A 97 -13.78 18.51 -10.14
N TRP A 98 -13.03 18.19 -11.18
CA TRP A 98 -12.04 17.10 -11.11
C TRP A 98 -11.16 17.16 -9.85
N GLN A 99 -10.63 18.35 -9.53
CA GLN A 99 -9.82 18.54 -8.33
C GLN A 99 -10.60 18.25 -7.04
N GLY A 100 -11.87 18.62 -6.98
CA GLY A 100 -12.77 18.28 -5.88
C GLY A 100 -12.95 16.77 -5.73
N PHE A 101 -13.07 16.05 -6.84
CA PHE A 101 -13.17 14.59 -6.85
C PHE A 101 -11.87 13.92 -6.39
N VAL A 102 -10.69 14.44 -6.79
CA VAL A 102 -9.39 13.98 -6.28
C VAL A 102 -9.25 14.19 -4.77
N VAL A 103 -9.70 15.34 -4.26
CA VAL A 103 -9.76 15.61 -2.80
C VAL A 103 -10.65 14.60 -2.09
N PHE A 104 -11.82 14.31 -2.64
CA PHE A 104 -12.74 13.30 -2.09
C PHE A 104 -12.09 11.91 -2.03
N MET A 105 -11.46 11.45 -3.12
CA MET A 105 -10.77 10.15 -3.13
C MET A 105 -9.63 10.08 -2.12
N SER A 106 -8.85 11.16 -2.01
CA SER A 106 -7.74 11.25 -1.05
C SER A 106 -8.23 11.24 0.40
N PHE A 107 -9.32 11.95 0.68
CA PHE A 107 -9.99 11.91 1.98
C PHE A 107 -10.46 10.49 2.32
N PHE A 108 -11.13 9.83 1.38
CA PHE A 108 -11.71 8.52 1.62
C PHE A 108 -10.63 7.46 1.89
N LEU A 109 -9.50 7.52 1.18
CA LEU A 109 -8.37 6.62 1.39
C LEU A 109 -7.77 6.77 2.80
N ILE A 110 -7.41 7.98 3.20
CA ILE A 110 -6.80 8.18 4.52
C ILE A 110 -7.80 7.93 5.65
N PHE A 111 -9.07 8.28 5.46
CA PHE A 111 -10.13 7.94 6.39
C PHE A 111 -10.27 6.44 6.60
N ALA A 112 -10.26 5.65 5.51
CA ALA A 112 -10.35 4.20 5.58
C ALA A 112 -9.17 3.57 6.34
N TRP A 113 -7.94 4.05 6.11
CA TRP A 113 -6.76 3.66 6.88
C TRP A 113 -6.89 4.02 8.35
N CYS A 114 -7.30 5.24 8.67
CA CYS A 114 -7.51 5.69 10.05
C CYS A 114 -8.64 4.89 10.73
N PHE A 115 -9.69 4.55 9.98
CA PHE A 115 -10.77 3.70 10.47
C PHE A 115 -10.30 2.27 10.77
N PHE A 116 -9.43 1.70 9.95
CA PHE A 116 -8.79 0.43 10.22
C PHE A 116 -7.85 0.50 11.42
N LEU A 117 -7.01 1.53 11.51
CA LEU A 117 -5.98 1.69 12.53
C LEU A 117 -6.52 2.17 13.90
N LYS A 118 -7.76 2.64 14.00
CA LYS A 118 -8.33 3.12 15.28
C LYS A 118 -8.28 2.10 16.42
N ASP A 119 -8.21 0.83 16.06
CA ASP A 119 -8.13 -0.28 17.03
C ASP A 119 -6.70 -0.63 17.44
N TYR A 120 -5.69 0.00 16.82
CA TYR A 120 -4.26 -0.27 16.97
C TYR A 120 -3.45 0.92 17.51
N LYS A 121 -4.07 1.84 18.22
CA LYS A 121 -3.55 3.15 18.62
C LYS A 121 -2.21 3.16 19.36
N GLN A 122 -1.91 2.12 20.12
CA GLN A 122 -0.71 2.07 20.98
C GLN A 122 0.62 2.15 20.22
N TYR A 123 0.59 1.99 18.91
CA TYR A 123 1.78 1.86 18.06
C TYR A 123 1.86 2.91 16.95
N LEU A 124 0.94 3.86 16.95
CA LEU A 124 0.79 4.83 15.86
C LEU A 124 1.89 5.90 15.83
N LEU A 125 2.69 6.04 16.89
CA LEU A 125 3.76 7.05 16.93
C LEU A 125 4.70 6.95 15.70
N ILE A 126 5.10 5.74 15.32
CA ILE A 126 5.95 5.47 14.17
C ILE A 126 5.12 4.93 12.99
N GLY A 127 4.14 4.09 13.27
CA GLY A 127 3.32 3.47 12.22
C GLY A 127 2.51 4.46 11.40
N LEU A 128 2.05 5.58 11.98
CA LEU A 128 1.25 6.57 11.26
C LEU A 128 2.09 7.43 10.29
N PRO A 129 3.27 7.97 10.68
CA PRO A 129 4.18 8.60 9.72
C PRO A 129 4.59 7.66 8.58
N PHE A 130 4.93 6.42 8.89
CA PHE A 130 5.31 5.43 7.87
C PHE A 130 4.16 5.12 6.92
N LEU A 131 2.92 4.99 7.42
CA LEU A 131 1.75 4.89 6.56
C LEU A 131 1.68 6.07 5.59
N CYS A 132 1.76 7.31 6.10
CA CYS A 132 1.64 8.51 5.28
C CYS A 132 2.72 8.60 4.18
N LEU A 133 3.94 8.14 4.47
CA LEU A 133 5.02 8.08 3.48
C LEU A 133 4.72 7.09 2.34
N ASN A 134 4.12 5.96 2.67
CA ASN A 134 3.92 4.87 1.73
C ASN A 134 2.59 4.95 0.96
N LEU A 135 1.73 5.93 1.25
CA LEU A 135 0.49 6.13 0.49
C LEU A 135 0.68 6.89 -0.82
N THR A 136 1.91 7.22 -1.21
CA THR A 136 2.19 7.92 -2.49
C THR A 136 1.85 7.08 -3.72
N PHE A 137 1.88 5.73 -3.62
CA PHE A 137 1.43 4.85 -4.71
C PHE A 137 -0.02 5.14 -5.15
N ALA A 138 -0.86 5.56 -4.20
CA ALA A 138 -2.26 5.90 -4.47
C ALA A 138 -2.45 7.05 -5.47
N GLU A 139 -1.40 7.82 -5.71
CA GLU A 139 -1.43 8.91 -6.68
C GLU A 139 -1.46 8.40 -8.13
N ASN A 140 -0.86 7.25 -8.38
CA ASN A 140 -0.88 6.58 -9.67
C ASN A 140 -2.08 5.63 -9.81
N PHE A 141 -2.45 4.92 -8.74
CA PHE A 141 -3.49 3.89 -8.76
C PHE A 141 -4.77 4.38 -8.09
N MET A 142 -5.34 5.49 -8.57
CA MET A 142 -6.46 6.19 -7.92
C MET A 142 -7.70 5.30 -7.73
N ARG A 143 -8.13 4.62 -8.78
CA ARG A 143 -9.31 3.73 -8.78
C ARG A 143 -9.09 2.50 -7.89
N TRP A 144 -7.89 1.91 -7.99
CA TRP A 144 -7.49 0.80 -7.14
C TRP A 144 -7.48 1.18 -5.66
N SER A 145 -6.92 2.35 -5.33
CA SER A 145 -6.85 2.88 -3.97
C SER A 145 -8.23 3.21 -3.39
N LEU A 146 -9.13 3.72 -4.24
CA LEU A 146 -10.52 3.97 -3.85
C LEU A 146 -11.23 2.66 -3.49
N GLY A 147 -11.15 1.64 -4.35
CA GLY A 147 -11.72 0.34 -4.06
C GLY A 147 -11.10 -0.33 -2.83
N PHE A 148 -9.78 -0.23 -2.69
CA PHE A 148 -9.08 -0.76 -1.52
C PHE A 148 -9.53 -0.09 -0.20
N SER A 149 -9.92 1.17 -0.24
CA SER A 149 -10.48 1.87 0.92
C SER A 149 -11.73 1.16 1.48
N PHE A 150 -12.58 0.64 0.61
CA PHE A 150 -13.73 -0.18 1.04
C PHE A 150 -13.28 -1.49 1.68
N ILE A 151 -12.28 -2.18 1.11
CA ILE A 151 -11.73 -3.40 1.73
C ILE A 151 -11.23 -3.12 3.15
N LEU A 152 -10.50 -2.02 3.38
CA LEU A 152 -10.01 -1.64 4.71
C LEU A 152 -11.12 -1.44 5.73
N ILE A 153 -12.20 -0.76 5.32
CA ILE A 153 -13.37 -0.59 6.18
C ILE A 153 -14.01 -1.95 6.49
N GLY A 154 -14.18 -2.79 5.47
CA GLY A 154 -14.70 -4.15 5.63
C GLY A 154 -13.83 -5.00 6.57
N LEU A 155 -12.50 -4.98 6.39
CA LEU A 155 -11.56 -5.67 7.27
C LEU A 155 -11.64 -5.19 8.73
N SER A 156 -11.85 -3.89 8.95
CA SER A 156 -12.05 -3.38 10.31
C SER A 156 -13.29 -3.99 10.98
N TYR A 157 -14.38 -4.18 10.24
CA TYR A 157 -15.57 -4.88 10.76
C TYR A 157 -15.31 -6.37 10.99
N LEU A 158 -14.66 -7.05 10.05
CA LEU A 158 -14.35 -8.46 10.14
C LEU A 158 -13.43 -8.77 11.33
N LEU A 159 -12.32 -8.05 11.46
CA LEU A 159 -11.28 -8.34 12.46
C LEU A 159 -11.68 -7.94 13.88
N ASN A 160 -12.47 -6.87 14.05
CA ASN A 160 -12.79 -6.32 15.36
C ASN A 160 -14.17 -6.76 15.88
N ARG A 161 -15.10 -7.12 14.99
CA ARG A 161 -16.49 -7.44 15.35
C ARG A 161 -16.96 -8.80 14.85
N GLY A 162 -16.20 -9.48 14.00
CA GLY A 162 -16.62 -10.71 13.33
C GLY A 162 -17.79 -10.51 12.35
N ASP A 163 -18.02 -9.28 11.89
CA ASP A 163 -19.15 -8.92 11.04
C ASP A 163 -18.87 -9.24 9.56
N TYR A 164 -19.09 -10.51 9.22
CA TYR A 164 -18.89 -11.00 7.84
C TYR A 164 -19.82 -10.33 6.83
N LYS A 165 -21.05 -9.98 7.23
CA LYS A 165 -22.01 -9.35 6.31
C LYS A 165 -21.49 -8.03 5.82
N LYS A 166 -21.03 -7.16 6.73
CA LYS A 166 -20.43 -5.88 6.33
C LYS A 166 -19.14 -6.07 5.53
N TYR A 167 -18.31 -7.03 5.92
CA TYR A 167 -17.10 -7.33 5.16
C TYR A 167 -17.41 -7.65 3.71
N VAL A 168 -18.35 -8.58 3.46
CA VAL A 168 -18.76 -8.98 2.11
C VAL A 168 -19.34 -7.80 1.33
N ILE A 169 -20.21 -6.99 1.94
CA ILE A 169 -20.78 -5.79 1.28
C ILE A 169 -19.65 -4.85 0.83
N PHE A 170 -18.70 -4.55 1.70
CA PHE A 170 -17.58 -3.68 1.35
C PHE A 170 -16.64 -4.30 0.30
N CYS A 171 -16.44 -5.62 0.32
CA CYS A 171 -15.68 -6.31 -0.73
C CYS A 171 -16.39 -6.27 -2.08
N LEU A 172 -17.71 -6.42 -2.12
CA LEU A 172 -18.49 -6.25 -3.35
C LEU A 172 -18.41 -4.82 -3.89
N MET A 173 -18.50 -3.81 -3.03
CA MET A 173 -18.30 -2.42 -3.45
C MET A 173 -16.90 -2.21 -4.02
N ALA A 174 -15.86 -2.74 -3.37
CA ALA A 174 -14.49 -2.67 -3.88
C ALA A 174 -14.34 -3.33 -5.24
N PHE A 175 -14.92 -4.51 -5.42
CA PHE A 175 -14.92 -5.24 -6.69
C PHE A 175 -15.57 -4.44 -7.83
N PHE A 176 -16.75 -3.85 -7.57
CA PHE A 176 -17.44 -3.03 -8.58
C PHE A 176 -16.81 -1.63 -8.82
N ILE A 177 -15.82 -1.24 -8.00
CA ILE A 177 -14.97 -0.07 -8.28
C ILE A 177 -13.77 -0.48 -9.14
N HIS A 178 -13.20 -1.69 -8.88
CA HIS A 178 -12.08 -2.19 -9.66
C HIS A 178 -11.99 -3.71 -9.58
N TYR A 179 -12.29 -4.38 -10.69
CA TYR A 179 -12.34 -5.85 -10.77
C TYR A 179 -11.01 -6.51 -10.37
N GLY A 180 -9.87 -5.88 -10.65
CA GLY A 180 -8.56 -6.39 -10.24
C GLY A 180 -8.39 -6.59 -8.73
N LEU A 181 -9.21 -5.95 -7.89
CA LEU A 181 -9.18 -6.14 -6.44
C LEU A 181 -9.67 -7.50 -5.97
N ILE A 182 -10.26 -8.32 -6.86
CA ILE A 182 -10.70 -9.68 -6.49
C ILE A 182 -9.56 -10.51 -5.92
N LEU A 183 -8.34 -10.39 -6.45
CA LEU A 183 -7.18 -11.11 -5.96
C LEU A 183 -6.78 -10.67 -4.55
N ASN A 184 -6.84 -9.36 -4.27
CA ASN A 184 -6.63 -8.84 -2.92
C ASN A 184 -7.72 -9.30 -1.96
N ILE A 185 -8.99 -9.29 -2.38
CA ILE A 185 -10.12 -9.77 -1.57
C ILE A 185 -9.94 -11.24 -1.19
N LEU A 186 -9.58 -12.09 -2.16
CA LEU A 186 -9.32 -13.52 -1.92
C LEU A 186 -8.16 -13.72 -0.96
N LEU A 187 -7.05 -12.99 -1.15
CA LEU A 187 -5.90 -13.04 -0.27
C LEU A 187 -6.26 -12.62 1.16
N PHE A 188 -6.89 -11.46 1.34
CA PHE A 188 -7.27 -10.95 2.65
C PHE A 188 -8.27 -11.87 3.36
N THR A 189 -9.21 -12.43 2.61
CA THR A 189 -10.16 -13.41 3.14
C THR A 189 -9.45 -14.70 3.55
N GLY A 190 -8.56 -15.22 2.71
CA GLY A 190 -7.78 -16.42 2.99
C GLY A 190 -6.93 -16.29 4.26
N ILE A 191 -6.22 -15.17 4.40
CA ILE A 191 -5.39 -14.89 5.59
C ILE A 191 -6.24 -14.80 6.87
N TYR A 192 -7.48 -14.32 6.79
CA TYR A 192 -8.35 -14.27 7.96
C TYR A 192 -8.63 -15.66 8.57
N PHE A 193 -8.70 -16.70 7.76
CA PHE A 193 -8.92 -18.08 8.24
C PHE A 193 -7.65 -18.72 8.83
N ILE A 194 -6.47 -18.13 8.61
CA ILE A 194 -5.21 -18.64 9.15
C ILE A 194 -5.04 -18.14 10.59
N LYS A 195 -5.28 -19.02 11.54
CA LYS A 195 -5.27 -18.70 13.00
C LYS A 195 -3.89 -18.92 13.66
N LYS A 196 -2.88 -19.30 12.88
CA LYS A 196 -1.50 -19.51 13.36
C LYS A 196 -0.55 -18.53 12.66
N PRO A 197 0.51 -18.09 13.36
CA PRO A 197 1.54 -17.30 12.72
C PRO A 197 2.29 -18.15 11.69
N PHE A 198 2.58 -17.57 10.54
CA PHE A 198 3.47 -18.19 9.56
C PHE A 198 4.86 -18.39 10.15
N SER A 199 5.53 -19.46 9.75
CA SER A 199 6.91 -19.74 10.16
C SER A 199 7.86 -18.68 9.61
N PRO A 200 8.61 -17.96 10.45
CA PRO A 200 9.55 -16.95 10.00
C PRO A 200 10.66 -17.54 9.13
N LEU A 201 11.14 -18.72 9.46
CA LEU A 201 12.19 -19.40 8.69
C LEU A 201 11.70 -19.80 7.30
N LEU A 202 10.51 -20.41 7.21
CA LEU A 202 9.93 -20.81 5.93
C LEU A 202 9.74 -19.60 5.01
N PHE A 203 9.18 -18.52 5.53
CA PHE A 203 8.96 -17.30 4.72
C PHE A 203 10.28 -16.62 4.32
N PHE A 204 11.29 -16.65 5.18
CA PHE A 204 12.62 -16.16 4.82
C PHE A 204 13.26 -17.00 3.70
N LEU A 205 13.16 -18.34 3.78
CA LEU A 205 13.65 -19.22 2.71
C LEU A 205 12.90 -19.00 1.39
N ILE A 206 11.56 -18.80 1.42
CA ILE A 206 10.78 -18.46 0.22
C ILE A 206 11.20 -17.08 -0.31
N TYR A 207 11.48 -16.10 0.55
CA TYR A 207 11.98 -14.79 0.14
C TYR A 207 13.33 -14.89 -0.60
N VAL A 208 14.29 -15.60 -0.03
CA VAL A 208 15.60 -15.80 -0.67
C VAL A 208 15.46 -16.63 -1.95
N GLY A 209 14.66 -17.70 -1.92
CA GLY A 209 14.35 -18.51 -3.10
C GLY A 209 13.66 -17.70 -4.20
N GLY A 210 12.75 -16.80 -3.84
CA GLY A 210 12.10 -15.88 -4.77
C GLY A 210 13.10 -14.95 -5.48
N ILE A 211 14.08 -14.41 -4.77
CA ILE A 211 15.14 -13.61 -5.37
C ILE A 211 15.95 -14.43 -6.38
N MET A 212 16.27 -15.70 -6.06
CA MET A 212 17.14 -16.55 -6.87
C MET A 212 16.42 -17.19 -8.06
N LEU A 213 15.18 -17.62 -7.89
CA LEU A 213 14.45 -18.45 -8.86
C LEU A 213 13.62 -17.64 -9.87
N PHE A 214 13.13 -16.47 -9.48
CA PHE A 214 12.31 -15.64 -10.37
C PHE A 214 13.19 -14.83 -11.33
N SER A 215 13.75 -15.53 -12.33
CA SER A 215 14.45 -14.89 -13.44
C SER A 215 13.48 -14.36 -14.50
N ALA A 216 13.96 -13.49 -15.39
CA ALA A 216 13.14 -12.98 -16.51
C ALA A 216 12.54 -14.12 -17.36
N SER A 217 13.29 -15.21 -17.58
CA SER A 217 12.83 -16.37 -18.35
C SER A 217 11.64 -17.12 -17.70
N PHE A 218 11.52 -17.11 -16.37
CA PHE A 218 10.33 -17.69 -15.72
C PHE A 218 9.06 -16.91 -16.09
N PHE A 219 9.15 -15.58 -16.13
CA PHE A 219 7.99 -14.74 -16.45
C PHE A 219 7.61 -14.76 -17.93
N THR A 220 8.57 -14.89 -18.87
CA THR A 220 8.24 -15.09 -20.29
C THR A 220 7.43 -16.36 -20.48
N ASN A 221 7.86 -17.48 -19.91
CA ASN A 221 7.12 -18.75 -19.98
C ASN A 221 5.72 -18.64 -19.33
N PHE A 222 5.58 -17.91 -18.24
CA PHE A 222 4.28 -17.68 -17.59
C PHE A 222 3.36 -16.83 -18.46
N ILE A 223 3.88 -15.79 -19.13
CA ILE A 223 3.12 -14.95 -20.05
C ILE A 223 2.67 -15.75 -21.26
N ASP A 224 3.53 -16.60 -21.83
CA ASP A 224 3.19 -17.48 -22.94
C ASP A 224 2.05 -18.45 -22.56
N LEU A 225 2.07 -18.96 -21.35
CA LEU A 225 0.99 -19.81 -20.81
C LEU A 225 -0.33 -19.05 -20.65
N VAL A 226 -0.27 -17.79 -20.17
CA VAL A 226 -1.44 -16.91 -20.07
C VAL A 226 -1.96 -16.52 -21.47
N GLN A 227 -1.08 -16.37 -22.45
CA GLN A 227 -1.43 -16.15 -23.86
C GLN A 227 -2.22 -17.31 -24.45
N GLN A 228 -1.74 -18.53 -24.21
CA GLN A 228 -2.43 -19.74 -24.67
C GLN A 228 -3.82 -19.91 -24.03
N ALA A 229 -4.02 -19.39 -22.83
CA ALA A 229 -5.29 -19.47 -22.12
C ALA A 229 -6.40 -18.52 -22.65
N ASN A 230 -6.10 -17.64 -23.61
CA ASN A 230 -7.03 -16.74 -24.32
C ASN A 230 -8.03 -15.99 -23.38
N LEU A 231 -7.51 -15.33 -22.36
CA LEU A 231 -8.29 -14.73 -21.27
C LEU A 231 -8.98 -13.39 -21.64
N GLY A 232 -9.15 -13.10 -22.95
CA GLY A 232 -9.92 -11.95 -23.46
C GLY A 232 -9.10 -10.72 -23.83
N THR A 233 -9.75 -9.78 -24.53
CA THR A 233 -9.14 -8.61 -25.19
C THR A 233 -8.39 -7.66 -24.24
N ARG A 234 -8.79 -7.56 -22.99
CA ARG A 234 -8.07 -6.75 -21.97
C ARG A 234 -6.68 -7.31 -21.64
N PHE A 235 -6.51 -8.62 -21.71
CA PHE A 235 -5.20 -9.27 -21.55
C PHE A 235 -4.30 -9.06 -22.77
N ILE A 236 -4.83 -8.88 -23.97
CA ILE A 236 -4.05 -8.63 -25.18
C ILE A 236 -3.25 -7.33 -25.07
N THR A 237 -3.81 -6.28 -24.45
CA THR A 237 -3.08 -5.02 -24.19
C THR A 237 -1.95 -5.24 -23.17
N TYR A 238 -2.18 -6.04 -22.13
CA TYR A 238 -1.13 -6.43 -21.19
C TYR A 238 -0.06 -7.30 -21.86
N GLN A 239 -0.44 -8.14 -22.82
CA GLN A 239 0.48 -8.96 -23.60
C GLN A 239 1.37 -8.14 -24.52
N ALA A 240 0.80 -7.18 -25.26
CA ALA A 240 1.57 -6.28 -26.13
C ALA A 240 2.60 -5.47 -25.34
N ASN A 241 2.24 -5.06 -24.12
CA ASN A 241 3.13 -4.33 -23.23
C ASN A 241 4.08 -5.25 -22.43
N ALA A 242 3.76 -6.54 -22.28
CA ALA A 242 4.57 -7.47 -21.51
C ALA A 242 5.96 -7.69 -22.13
N ALA A 243 6.07 -7.69 -23.45
CA ALA A 243 7.37 -7.76 -24.14
C ALA A 243 8.25 -6.54 -23.79
N MET A 244 7.66 -5.34 -23.71
CA MET A 244 8.32 -4.10 -23.31
C MET A 244 8.65 -4.10 -21.81
N TRP A 245 7.77 -4.63 -20.96
CA TRP A 245 7.98 -4.72 -19.51
C TRP A 245 8.95 -5.82 -19.09
N LEU A 246 9.25 -6.76 -19.96
CA LEU A 246 10.18 -7.87 -19.72
C LEU A 246 11.50 -7.71 -20.49
N ASP A 247 11.67 -6.60 -21.21
CA ASP A 247 12.94 -6.32 -21.89
C ASP A 247 14.06 -6.17 -20.84
N PRO A 248 15.10 -7.01 -20.87
CA PRO A 248 16.21 -6.95 -19.93
C PRO A 248 16.99 -5.64 -19.98
N GLU A 249 16.96 -4.91 -21.11
CA GLU A 249 17.65 -3.64 -21.28
C GLU A 249 16.85 -2.46 -20.68
N GLU A 250 15.53 -2.53 -20.70
CA GLU A 250 14.66 -1.56 -20.00
C GLU A 250 14.46 -1.89 -18.53
N GLN A 251 14.61 -3.15 -18.16
CA GLN A 251 14.66 -3.60 -16.77
C GLN A 251 16.04 -3.29 -16.15
N LYS A 252 16.39 -2.05 -16.01
CA LYS A 252 17.24 -1.66 -14.89
C LYS A 252 16.46 -2.06 -13.64
N VAL A 253 16.75 -3.27 -13.17
CA VAL A 253 16.16 -3.85 -11.95
C VAL A 253 16.29 -2.82 -10.85
N GLN A 254 15.25 -2.03 -10.67
CA GLN A 254 15.12 -1.09 -9.56
C GLN A 254 14.88 -1.89 -8.28
N GLY A 255 15.86 -2.58 -7.85
CA GLY A 255 15.80 -3.33 -6.63
C GLY A 255 17.13 -3.99 -6.43
N ASP A 256 18.11 -3.21 -6.00
CA ASP A 256 19.30 -3.77 -5.43
C ASP A 256 18.90 -4.68 -4.28
N PHE A 257 18.82 -5.98 -4.59
CA PHE A 257 18.77 -7.01 -3.57
C PHE A 257 20.14 -7.07 -2.87
N SER A 258 20.48 -5.97 -2.22
CA SER A 258 21.69 -5.88 -1.44
C SER A 258 21.60 -6.88 -0.28
N TYR A 259 22.72 -7.44 0.11
CA TYR A 259 22.82 -8.27 1.33
C TYR A 259 22.19 -7.58 2.53
N PHE A 260 22.21 -6.25 2.54
CA PHE A 260 21.57 -5.43 3.55
C PHE A 260 20.05 -5.61 3.57
N ASN A 261 19.36 -5.58 2.43
CA ASN A 261 17.92 -5.79 2.34
C ASN A 261 17.51 -7.19 2.81
N ILE A 262 18.34 -8.18 2.52
CA ILE A 262 18.12 -9.56 2.98
C ILE A 262 18.22 -9.63 4.51
N LEU A 263 19.27 -9.06 5.09
CA LEU A 263 19.46 -9.03 6.55
C LEU A 263 18.39 -8.21 7.26
N ALA A 264 18.02 -7.05 6.70
CA ALA A 264 16.94 -6.21 7.23
C ALA A 264 15.60 -6.93 7.24
N THR A 265 15.29 -7.65 6.15
CA THR A 265 14.07 -8.45 6.06
C THR A 265 14.06 -9.61 7.06
N LEU A 266 15.18 -10.33 7.20
CA LEU A 266 15.31 -11.38 8.22
C LEU A 266 15.13 -10.83 9.63
N PHE A 267 15.78 -9.71 9.95
CA PHE A 267 15.61 -9.05 11.24
C PHE A 267 14.17 -8.65 11.50
N PHE A 268 13.52 -8.06 10.51
CA PHE A 268 12.10 -7.69 10.60
C PHE A 268 11.22 -8.90 10.89
N ILE A 269 11.36 -9.98 10.12
CA ILE A 269 10.56 -11.21 10.25
C ILE A 269 10.73 -11.83 11.65
N LEU A 270 11.98 -11.95 12.14
CA LEU A 270 12.26 -12.52 13.45
C LEU A 270 11.74 -11.65 14.60
N SER A 271 11.90 -10.33 14.48
CA SER A 271 11.42 -9.37 15.49
C SER A 271 9.89 -9.31 15.53
N ALA A 272 9.24 -9.33 14.38
CA ALA A 272 7.78 -9.38 14.26
C ALA A 272 7.22 -10.69 14.86
N ASN A 273 7.85 -11.84 14.59
CA ASN A 273 7.46 -13.13 15.17
C ASN A 273 7.57 -13.13 16.71
N LYS A 274 8.62 -12.54 17.26
CA LYS A 274 8.77 -12.39 18.72
C LYS A 274 7.69 -11.50 19.31
N MET A 275 7.33 -10.42 18.61
CA MET A 275 6.29 -9.50 19.03
C MET A 275 4.92 -10.16 19.01
N ILE A 276 4.58 -10.96 17.97
CA ILE A 276 3.26 -11.57 17.81
C ILE A 276 2.98 -12.61 18.90
N LYS A 277 4.00 -13.33 19.37
CA LYS A 277 3.87 -14.26 20.50
C LYS A 277 3.36 -13.56 21.77
N LYS A 278 3.69 -12.27 21.94
CA LYS A 278 3.20 -11.45 23.07
C LYS A 278 1.90 -10.73 22.79
N LYS A 279 1.55 -10.55 21.52
CA LYS A 279 0.43 -9.71 21.08
C LYS A 279 -0.34 -10.36 19.92
N PRO A 280 -1.11 -11.44 20.19
CA PRO A 280 -1.80 -12.22 19.16
C PRO A 280 -2.80 -11.41 18.33
N LYS A 281 -3.26 -10.25 18.82
CA LYS A 281 -4.14 -9.33 18.06
C LYS A 281 -3.52 -8.90 16.71
N TRP A 282 -2.21 -8.97 16.57
CA TRP A 282 -1.49 -8.56 15.37
C TRP A 282 -1.28 -9.69 14.37
N LEU A 283 -1.78 -10.88 14.66
CA LEU A 283 -1.57 -12.08 13.84
C LEU A 283 -1.93 -11.85 12.37
N TYR A 284 -3.06 -11.21 12.11
CA TYR A 284 -3.51 -10.93 10.75
C TYR A 284 -2.54 -10.02 9.99
N ILE A 285 -2.14 -8.89 10.60
CA ILE A 285 -1.19 -7.95 10.00
C ILE A 285 0.20 -8.60 9.85
N TYR A 286 0.60 -9.43 10.81
CA TYR A 286 1.86 -10.17 10.73
C TYR A 286 1.88 -11.12 9.53
N ASN A 287 0.86 -11.94 9.35
CA ASN A 287 0.79 -12.89 8.23
C ASN A 287 0.77 -12.15 6.88
N LEU A 288 0.01 -11.07 6.74
CA LEU A 288 0.05 -10.20 5.55
C LEU A 288 1.43 -9.59 5.31
N SER A 289 2.10 -9.13 6.35
CA SER A 289 3.43 -8.52 6.23
C SER A 289 4.48 -9.52 5.78
N LEU A 290 4.37 -10.80 6.17
CA LEU A 290 5.27 -11.84 5.65
C LEU A 290 5.02 -12.11 4.17
N ILE A 291 3.75 -12.11 3.74
CA ILE A 291 3.42 -12.24 2.31
C ILE A 291 4.00 -11.06 1.53
N ALA A 292 3.90 -9.83 2.06
CA ALA A 292 4.53 -8.65 1.44
C ALA A 292 6.05 -8.79 1.32
N CYS A 293 6.73 -9.35 2.34
CA CYS A 293 8.17 -9.59 2.25
C CYS A 293 8.53 -10.55 1.11
N VAL A 294 7.75 -11.61 0.90
CA VAL A 294 7.97 -12.59 -0.18
C VAL A 294 7.51 -12.04 -1.53
N GLY A 295 6.39 -11.33 -1.55
CA GLY A 295 5.80 -10.76 -2.76
C GLY A 295 6.68 -9.71 -3.41
N TYR A 296 7.37 -8.90 -2.61
CA TYR A 296 8.16 -7.77 -3.10
C TYR A 296 9.18 -8.14 -4.19
N PRO A 297 10.09 -9.12 -4.01
CA PRO A 297 11.05 -9.48 -5.05
C PRO A 297 10.38 -10.08 -6.30
N ILE A 298 9.20 -10.66 -6.16
CA ILE A 298 8.45 -11.26 -7.27
C ILE A 298 7.71 -10.18 -8.05
N SER A 299 7.04 -9.26 -7.34
CA SER A 299 6.20 -8.23 -7.94
C SER A 299 6.99 -7.21 -8.75
N GLN A 300 8.23 -6.89 -8.34
CA GLN A 300 9.07 -5.92 -9.04
C GLN A 300 9.33 -6.30 -10.52
N LYS A 301 9.01 -7.51 -10.92
CA LYS A 301 9.19 -8.00 -12.30
C LYS A 301 7.92 -7.98 -13.15
N LEU A 302 6.76 -7.69 -12.55
CA LEU A 302 5.49 -7.62 -13.27
C LEU A 302 4.64 -6.47 -12.74
N GLU A 303 4.38 -5.46 -13.56
CA GLU A 303 3.62 -4.26 -13.17
C GLU A 303 2.25 -4.58 -12.54
N LEU A 304 1.56 -5.60 -13.03
CA LEU A 304 0.29 -6.05 -12.45
C LEU A 304 0.45 -6.52 -11.00
N LEU A 305 1.54 -7.23 -10.70
CA LEU A 305 1.83 -7.72 -9.35
C LEU A 305 2.29 -6.59 -8.43
N ILE A 306 2.99 -5.57 -8.95
CA ILE A 306 3.36 -4.38 -8.18
C ILE A 306 2.11 -3.73 -7.58
N ARG A 307 1.05 -3.55 -8.36
CA ARG A 307 -0.21 -2.93 -7.90
C ARG A 307 -0.85 -3.70 -6.74
N MET A 308 -0.81 -5.02 -6.80
CA MET A 308 -1.32 -5.88 -5.71
C MET A 308 -0.43 -5.82 -4.48
N GLU A 309 0.88 -5.85 -4.71
CA GLU A 309 1.89 -5.91 -3.66
C GLU A 309 1.99 -4.58 -2.90
N ASP A 310 1.96 -3.43 -3.57
CA ASP A 310 1.99 -2.10 -2.95
C ASP A 310 0.94 -1.96 -1.83
N ILE A 311 -0.27 -2.49 -2.06
CA ILE A 311 -1.33 -2.52 -1.05
C ILE A 311 -0.95 -3.37 0.17
N ILE A 312 -0.38 -4.54 -0.07
CA ILE A 312 0.01 -5.48 0.98
C ILE A 312 1.26 -4.94 1.71
N TYR A 313 2.16 -4.32 0.97
CA TYR A 313 3.38 -3.72 1.49
C TYR A 313 3.14 -2.65 2.56
N ILE A 314 2.02 -1.92 2.48
CA ILE A 314 1.65 -0.95 3.51
C ILE A 314 1.43 -1.62 4.87
N PHE A 315 0.85 -2.83 4.91
CA PHE A 315 0.71 -3.57 6.18
C PHE A 315 2.08 -3.93 6.78
N ARG A 316 3.07 -4.29 5.94
CA ARG A 316 4.45 -4.47 6.37
C ARG A 316 5.03 -3.19 6.97
N THR A 317 4.82 -2.05 6.32
CA THR A 317 5.33 -0.76 6.78
C THR A 317 4.71 -0.34 8.12
N VAL A 318 3.40 -0.54 8.27
CA VAL A 318 2.70 -0.31 9.54
C VAL A 318 3.26 -1.23 10.64
N LEU A 319 3.43 -2.53 10.35
CA LEU A 319 3.98 -3.48 11.30
C LEU A 319 5.44 -3.14 11.66
N LEU A 320 6.24 -2.66 10.71
CA LEU A 320 7.61 -2.20 10.98
C LEU A 320 7.64 -1.09 12.03
N GLY A 321 6.73 -0.10 11.94
CA GLY A 321 6.60 0.92 12.96
C GLY A 321 6.33 0.35 14.37
N PHE A 322 5.57 -0.74 14.45
CA PHE A 322 5.31 -1.41 15.72
C PHE A 322 6.48 -2.21 16.24
N VAL A 323 7.17 -2.90 15.35
CA VAL A 323 8.39 -3.65 15.67
C VAL A 323 9.45 -2.69 16.22
N ILE A 324 9.67 -1.55 15.57
CA ILE A 324 10.60 -0.51 16.03
C ILE A 324 10.24 -0.04 17.45
N LEU A 325 8.96 0.26 17.71
CA LEU A 325 8.52 0.68 19.04
C LEU A 325 8.68 -0.41 20.11
N ASP A 326 8.45 -1.68 19.75
CA ASP A 326 8.67 -2.80 20.68
C ASP A 326 10.17 -2.95 21.01
N VAL A 327 11.02 -2.82 20.01
CA VAL A 327 12.49 -2.85 20.13
C VAL A 327 12.99 -1.71 21.01
N LEU A 328 12.52 -0.48 20.78
CA LEU A 328 12.92 0.70 21.59
C LEU A 328 12.51 0.58 23.06
N LYS A 329 11.35 -0.03 23.33
CA LYS A 329 10.89 -0.27 24.71
C LYS A 329 11.66 -1.37 25.42
N ASN A 330 12.22 -2.31 24.68
CA ASN A 330 12.93 -3.48 25.20
C ASN A 330 14.46 -3.34 24.97
N LYS A 331 15.05 -2.21 25.32
CA LYS A 331 16.44 -1.78 25.05
C LYS A 331 17.54 -2.84 25.27
N LYS A 332 17.34 -3.77 26.19
CA LYS A 332 18.34 -4.80 26.56
C LYS A 332 18.77 -5.74 25.42
N TYR A 333 17.98 -5.85 24.34
CA TYR A 333 18.21 -6.88 23.30
C TYR A 333 18.57 -6.33 21.92
N TYR A 334 18.22 -5.06 21.61
CA TYR A 334 18.19 -4.60 20.23
C TYR A 334 19.03 -3.35 19.92
N GLY A 335 19.59 -2.71 20.92
CA GLY A 335 20.23 -1.39 20.77
C GLY A 335 21.37 -1.35 19.73
N ARG A 336 22.15 -2.43 19.60
CA ARG A 336 23.26 -2.48 18.63
C ARG A 336 22.80 -2.74 17.19
N LEU A 337 21.79 -3.57 17.00
CA LEU A 337 21.34 -3.95 15.65
C LEU A 337 20.52 -2.84 14.97
N MET A 338 19.76 -2.09 15.76
CA MET A 338 18.94 -0.99 15.23
C MET A 338 19.79 0.19 14.79
N TYR A 339 20.88 0.45 15.48
CA TYR A 339 21.84 1.49 15.09
C TYR A 339 22.47 1.16 13.73
N CYS A 340 22.80 -0.11 13.49
CA CYS A 340 23.28 -0.55 12.18
C CYS A 340 22.23 -0.38 11.06
N LEU A 341 20.95 -0.69 11.33
CA LEU A 341 19.88 -0.61 10.34
C LEU A 341 19.53 0.82 9.92
N LEU A 342 19.57 1.77 10.85
CA LEU A 342 19.31 3.18 10.56
C LEU A 342 20.50 3.85 9.88
N TYR A 343 21.72 3.50 10.27
CA TYR A 343 22.93 4.12 9.72
C TYR A 343 23.30 3.61 8.31
N THR A 344 22.93 2.39 7.97
CA THR A 344 23.28 1.81 6.66
C THR A 344 22.25 2.12 5.57
N SER A 345 21.02 2.48 5.91
CA SER A 345 20.04 2.96 4.94
C SER A 345 20.43 4.33 4.35
N ASP A 346 20.94 5.24 5.20
CA ASP A 346 21.44 6.55 4.74
C ASP A 346 22.76 6.43 3.97
N ALA A 347 23.63 5.50 4.37
CA ALA A 347 24.91 5.27 3.69
C ALA A 347 24.75 4.56 2.32
N ALA A 348 23.70 3.76 2.13
CA ALA A 348 23.42 3.13 0.84
C ALA A 348 22.85 4.13 -0.17
N ASP A 349 22.03 5.10 0.26
CA ASP A 349 21.52 6.16 -0.60
C ASP A 349 22.61 7.17 -1.03
N ASP A 350 23.64 7.39 -0.20
CA ASP A 350 24.78 8.24 -0.55
C ASP A 350 25.76 7.55 -1.51
N LEU A 351 25.89 6.22 -1.45
CA LEU A 351 26.77 5.46 -2.35
C LEU A 351 26.20 5.28 -3.76
N THR A 352 24.87 5.39 -3.94
CA THR A 352 24.22 5.32 -5.27
C THR A 352 24.12 6.68 -5.98
N ARG A 353 24.59 7.77 -5.35
CA ARG A 353 24.61 9.13 -5.93
C ARG A 353 25.95 9.57 -6.48
N VAL A 354 26.96 8.71 -6.44
CA VAL A 354 28.25 8.99 -7.06
C VAL A 354 28.40 8.07 -8.28
N ASP A 355 27.76 8.49 -9.39
CA ASP A 355 28.21 8.29 -10.77
C ASP A 355 27.29 9.08 -11.72
#